data_a29d1da5781f2962704ae5242ecd2123
#
_entry.id   a29d1da5781f2962704ae5242ecd2123
#
_cell.length_a   1.000
_cell.length_b   1.000
_cell.length_c   1.000
_cell.angle_alpha   90.00
_cell.angle_beta   90.00
_cell.angle_gamma   90.00
#
_symmetry.space_group_name_H-M   'P 1'
#
loop_
_entity.id
_entity.type
_entity.pdbx_description
1 polymer ?
#
loop_
_entity_poly.entity_id
_entity_poly.type
_entity_poly.pdbx_seq_one_letter_code
_entity_poly.pdbx_strand_id
1 'polypeptide(L)'
;MKRWIVAAALGLATAGGIVTPGTAQASSGAWYRVYQADVPGSFNQTAAISKTNIWAVGDTYTTAGKTIYQPFVRHFNGSSWRAITIPHSSGSTADWVSASAASNVWVGGLKNNSTATTVVYRWNGARWVKIPVPAVTYLQGVIALAPRNAWAFGSSGTEAYDIFHWNGSKWQHYLANYINFIPQDISASGPDNVWVSGFAYSGSKQVVAAYRWNGAVWRPVSMPHPVFDDAGPDVTAVSPSNVWIGWYDTTTSHALHWDGHHWHTLTAPYYADPLHIVPDGKGGYWFGAQAILTGSTWTAEQVPAFTGGFGDVTRIPGTTSFLLNAGVEAGGSSTVKPTIFRFDL
;
A
#
# COMPACT_ATOMS: atom_id res chain seq x y z
N MET A 1 -11.64 -1.64 -2.36
CA MET A 1 -11.32 -0.78 -3.52
C MET A 1 -10.30 0.23 -3.05
N LYS A 2 -9.02 0.04 -3.35
CA LYS A 2 -8.06 1.14 -3.16
C LYS A 2 -8.50 2.27 -4.08
N ARG A 3 -9.03 3.34 -3.51
CA ARG A 3 -9.44 4.52 -4.27
C ARG A 3 -8.19 5.29 -4.65
N TRP A 4 -8.04 5.59 -5.93
CA TRP A 4 -7.08 6.56 -6.41
C TRP A 4 -7.41 7.91 -5.78
N ILE A 5 -6.49 8.45 -4.99
CA ILE A 5 -6.61 9.84 -4.57
C ILE A 5 -6.28 10.68 -5.80
N VAL A 6 -7.29 11.23 -6.42
CA VAL A 6 -7.12 12.25 -7.45
C VAL A 6 -6.60 13.49 -6.75
N ALA A 7 -5.31 13.71 -6.81
CA ALA A 7 -4.72 14.98 -6.37
C ALA A 7 -5.18 16.06 -7.36
N ALA A 8 -6.28 16.72 -7.04
CA ALA A 8 -6.61 17.96 -7.69
C ALA A 8 -5.49 18.95 -7.35
N ALA A 9 -4.80 19.47 -8.34
CA ALA A 9 -3.87 20.57 -8.19
C ALA A 9 -4.65 21.78 -7.66
N LEU A 10 -4.70 21.92 -6.35
CA LEU A 10 -5.24 23.11 -5.69
C LEU A 10 -4.22 24.24 -5.87
N GLY A 11 -4.51 25.10 -6.83
CA GLY A 11 -3.89 26.40 -6.93
C GLY A 11 -4.03 27.13 -5.59
N LEU A 12 -2.92 27.66 -5.07
CA LEU A 12 -2.87 28.51 -3.91
C LEU A 12 -3.80 29.71 -4.12
N ALA A 13 -5.01 29.63 -3.57
CA ALA A 13 -5.85 30.80 -3.35
C ALA A 13 -5.49 31.36 -1.98
N THR A 14 -4.82 32.51 -1.96
CA THR A 14 -4.57 33.31 -0.77
C THR A 14 -5.88 33.84 -0.23
N ALA A 15 -6.34 33.33 0.90
CA ALA A 15 -7.32 33.98 1.75
C ALA A 15 -6.84 33.92 3.20
N GLY A 16 -6.69 35.09 3.80
CA GLY A 16 -6.01 35.31 5.06
C GLY A 16 -6.68 34.70 6.28
N GLY A 17 -5.85 34.11 7.11
CA GLY A 17 -6.10 33.73 8.49
C GLY A 17 -4.78 33.35 9.09
N ILE A 18 -4.21 34.21 9.96
CA ILE A 18 -2.90 34.01 10.59
C ILE A 18 -3.02 32.92 11.63
N VAL A 19 -2.67 31.69 11.27
CA VAL A 19 -2.15 30.70 12.21
C VAL A 19 -0.68 30.56 11.86
N THR A 20 0.19 31.00 12.75
CA THR A 20 1.64 30.83 12.60
C THR A 20 1.99 29.34 12.68
N PRO A 21 2.29 28.66 11.59
CA PRO A 21 2.90 27.35 11.65
C PRO A 21 4.34 27.56 12.10
N GLY A 22 4.81 26.72 13.03
CA GLY A 22 6.25 26.61 13.23
C GLY A 22 6.92 26.46 11.87
N THR A 23 8.03 27.14 11.66
CA THR A 23 8.78 27.18 10.40
C THR A 23 9.07 25.76 9.94
N ALA A 24 8.31 25.27 8.96
CA ALA A 24 8.63 24.04 8.27
C ALA A 24 9.97 24.22 7.56
N GLN A 25 10.98 23.47 7.99
CA GLN A 25 12.28 23.47 7.32
C GLN A 25 12.11 22.59 6.08
N ALA A 26 12.30 23.17 4.90
CA ALA A 26 12.29 22.39 3.66
C ALA A 26 13.42 21.34 3.73
N SER A 27 13.14 20.09 3.36
CA SER A 27 14.18 19.08 3.17
C SER A 27 15.06 19.49 1.99
N SER A 28 16.32 19.04 1.99
CA SER A 28 17.25 19.30 0.88
C SER A 28 17.01 18.40 -0.33
N GLY A 29 16.01 17.49 -0.27
CA GLY A 29 15.67 16.54 -1.32
C GLY A 29 14.51 17.03 -2.20
N ALA A 30 14.38 16.41 -3.36
CA ALA A 30 13.25 16.60 -4.24
C ALA A 30 12.88 15.26 -4.92
N TRP A 31 11.61 15.03 -5.17
CA TRP A 31 11.17 13.92 -6.00
C TRP A 31 11.62 14.11 -7.45
N TYR A 32 12.25 13.13 -8.05
CA TYR A 32 12.63 13.14 -9.45
C TYR A 32 12.23 11.83 -10.14
N ARG A 33 11.86 11.93 -11.42
CA ARG A 33 11.42 10.78 -12.19
C ARG A 33 12.59 9.88 -12.57
N VAL A 34 12.51 8.59 -12.21
CA VAL A 34 13.50 7.57 -12.53
C VAL A 34 13.03 6.58 -13.58
N TYR A 35 11.71 6.50 -13.81
CA TYR A 35 11.14 5.64 -14.85
C TYR A 35 9.77 6.17 -15.30
N GLN A 36 9.51 6.04 -16.58
CA GLN A 36 8.19 6.21 -17.19
C GLN A 36 8.05 5.23 -18.35
N ALA A 37 6.93 4.52 -18.42
CA ALA A 37 6.61 3.66 -19.54
C ALA A 37 5.93 4.46 -20.66
N ASP A 38 6.12 4.01 -21.89
CA ASP A 38 5.44 4.61 -23.05
C ASP A 38 4.23 3.79 -23.48
N VAL A 39 3.37 3.48 -22.51
CA VAL A 39 2.11 2.74 -22.70
C VAL A 39 1.04 3.34 -21.79
N PRO A 40 -0.25 3.29 -22.18
CA PRO A 40 -1.34 3.68 -21.29
C PRO A 40 -1.41 2.78 -20.07
N GLY A 41 -1.56 3.35 -18.88
CA GLY A 41 -1.67 2.59 -17.64
C GLY A 41 -1.13 3.34 -16.43
N SER A 42 -0.97 2.62 -15.33
CA SER A 42 -0.45 3.15 -14.08
C SER A 42 0.30 2.08 -13.30
N PHE A 43 1.20 2.49 -12.41
CA PHE A 43 1.67 1.61 -11.36
C PHE A 43 0.73 1.72 -10.14
N ASN A 44 0.43 0.56 -9.55
CA ASN A 44 -0.42 0.42 -8.37
C ASN A 44 0.41 0.27 -7.09
N GLN A 45 1.50 -0.50 -7.14
CA GLN A 45 2.32 -0.74 -5.97
C GLN A 45 3.77 -1.06 -6.33
N THR A 46 4.69 -0.78 -5.40
CA THR A 46 6.10 -1.17 -5.47
C THR A 46 6.52 -2.01 -4.27
N ALA A 47 7.49 -2.89 -4.46
CA ALA A 47 8.14 -3.65 -3.38
C ALA A 47 9.66 -3.64 -3.60
N ALA A 48 10.38 -3.07 -2.64
CA ALA A 48 11.84 -3.00 -2.68
C ALA A 48 12.46 -4.03 -1.74
N ILE A 49 13.25 -4.94 -2.26
CA ILE A 49 14.03 -5.93 -1.51
C ILE A 49 15.40 -5.36 -1.15
N SER A 50 15.97 -4.60 -2.06
CA SER A 50 17.24 -3.87 -1.91
C SER A 50 17.34 -2.76 -2.94
N LYS A 51 18.41 -1.96 -2.87
CA LYS A 51 18.70 -0.90 -3.87
C LYS A 51 18.89 -1.42 -5.30
N THR A 52 19.09 -2.71 -5.48
CA THR A 52 19.31 -3.36 -6.79
C THR A 52 18.24 -4.40 -7.13
N ASN A 53 17.18 -4.50 -6.34
CA ASN A 53 16.11 -5.45 -6.55
C ASN A 53 14.79 -4.85 -6.12
N ILE A 54 14.08 -4.25 -7.08
CA ILE A 54 12.82 -3.54 -6.84
C ILE A 54 11.80 -4.02 -7.88
N TRP A 55 10.60 -4.28 -7.43
CA TRP A 55 9.48 -4.68 -8.26
C TRP A 55 8.41 -3.60 -8.25
N ALA A 56 7.87 -3.31 -9.42
CA ALA A 56 6.73 -2.41 -9.58
C ALA A 56 5.65 -3.11 -10.41
N VAL A 57 4.43 -3.04 -9.94
CA VAL A 57 3.27 -3.65 -10.59
C VAL A 57 2.18 -2.63 -10.81
N GLY A 58 1.39 -2.87 -11.82
CA GLY A 58 0.26 -2.05 -12.20
C GLY A 58 -0.44 -2.63 -13.44
N ASP A 59 -1.14 -1.78 -14.14
CA ASP A 59 -1.94 -2.19 -15.26
C ASP A 59 -1.68 -1.31 -16.47
N THR A 60 -1.67 -1.96 -17.64
CA THR A 60 -1.86 -1.30 -18.93
C THR A 60 -3.21 -1.68 -19.49
N TYR A 61 -3.72 -0.88 -20.41
CA TYR A 61 -5.00 -1.15 -21.03
C TYR A 61 -5.00 -0.78 -22.51
N THR A 62 -5.81 -1.51 -23.27
CA THR A 62 -6.12 -1.19 -24.66
C THR A 62 -7.60 -0.86 -24.78
N THR A 63 -7.93 0.15 -25.61
CA THR A 63 -9.30 0.69 -25.72
C THR A 63 -9.97 0.42 -27.07
N ALA A 64 -9.45 -0.49 -27.90
CA ALA A 64 -10.07 -0.83 -29.19
C ALA A 64 -11.43 -1.54 -29.00
N GLY A 65 -12.47 -0.76 -28.75
CA GLY A 65 -13.87 -1.21 -28.58
C GLY A 65 -14.24 -1.80 -27.21
N LYS A 66 -13.33 -2.45 -26.53
CA LYS A 66 -13.47 -2.96 -25.15
C LYS A 66 -12.17 -2.76 -24.41
N THR A 67 -12.24 -2.17 -23.23
CA THR A 67 -11.06 -2.03 -22.36
C THR A 67 -10.60 -3.40 -21.89
N ILE A 68 -9.36 -3.77 -22.23
CA ILE A 68 -8.72 -4.99 -21.77
C ILE A 68 -7.53 -4.59 -20.92
N TYR A 69 -7.56 -4.98 -19.66
CA TYR A 69 -6.44 -4.80 -18.74
C TYR A 69 -5.41 -5.90 -18.91
N GLN A 70 -4.15 -5.55 -18.68
CA GLN A 70 -3.06 -6.50 -18.64
C GLN A 70 -2.10 -6.13 -17.51
N PRO A 71 -1.60 -7.11 -16.74
CA PRO A 71 -0.61 -6.86 -15.71
C PRO A 71 0.63 -6.21 -16.31
N PHE A 72 1.06 -5.13 -15.70
CA PHE A 72 2.24 -4.39 -16.05
C PHE A 72 3.29 -4.54 -14.95
N VAL A 73 4.27 -5.38 -15.17
CA VAL A 73 5.30 -5.70 -14.17
C VAL A 73 6.65 -5.21 -14.65
N ARG A 74 7.35 -4.53 -13.76
CA ARG A 74 8.74 -4.07 -13.98
C ARG A 74 9.62 -4.51 -12.83
N HIS A 75 10.83 -4.89 -13.17
CA HIS A 75 11.87 -5.27 -12.22
C HIS A 75 13.11 -4.39 -12.45
N PHE A 76 13.55 -3.70 -11.41
CA PHE A 76 14.82 -2.97 -11.39
C PHE A 76 15.92 -3.87 -10.84
N ASN A 77 16.98 -4.06 -11.64
CA ASN A 77 18.10 -4.95 -11.32
C ASN A 77 19.33 -4.22 -10.80
N GLY A 78 19.19 -2.96 -10.42
CA GLY A 78 20.29 -2.09 -9.98
C GLY A 78 20.82 -1.16 -11.07
N SER A 79 20.55 -1.43 -12.35
CA SER A 79 20.98 -0.59 -13.46
C SER A 79 19.83 -0.17 -14.38
N SER A 80 18.84 -1.00 -14.56
CA SER A 80 17.73 -0.74 -15.48
C SER A 80 16.43 -1.39 -15.03
N TRP A 81 15.32 -0.78 -15.41
CA TRP A 81 13.99 -1.37 -15.32
C TRP A 81 13.72 -2.29 -16.49
N ARG A 82 13.35 -3.53 -16.22
CA ARG A 82 13.06 -4.55 -17.24
C ARG A 82 11.62 -5.00 -17.17
N ALA A 83 11.01 -5.23 -18.33
CA ALA A 83 9.70 -5.83 -18.42
C ALA A 83 9.76 -7.29 -17.95
N ILE A 84 8.81 -7.67 -17.09
CA ILE A 84 8.62 -9.05 -16.67
C ILE A 84 7.21 -9.47 -17.07
N THR A 85 7.11 -10.53 -17.87
CA THR A 85 5.81 -11.06 -18.29
C THR A 85 5.34 -12.14 -17.33
N ILE A 86 4.12 -12.04 -16.85
CA ILE A 86 3.44 -13.12 -16.14
C ILE A 86 2.71 -13.97 -17.18
N PRO A 87 3.05 -15.26 -17.35
CA PRO A 87 2.38 -16.12 -18.34
C PRO A 87 0.89 -16.29 -18.02
N HIS A 88 0.07 -16.34 -19.05
CA HIS A 88 -1.38 -16.59 -18.96
C HIS A 88 -2.15 -15.59 -18.07
N SER A 89 -1.68 -14.34 -17.99
CA SER A 89 -2.29 -13.29 -17.18
C SER A 89 -3.14 -12.31 -17.97
N SER A 90 -3.33 -12.51 -19.26
CA SER A 90 -4.17 -11.63 -20.10
C SER A 90 -5.59 -11.51 -19.54
N GLY A 91 -6.12 -10.30 -19.52
CA GLY A 91 -7.41 -9.96 -18.93
C GLY A 91 -7.39 -9.97 -17.40
N SER A 92 -6.22 -9.82 -16.77
CA SER A 92 -6.09 -9.63 -15.33
C SER A 92 -5.45 -8.28 -15.03
N THR A 93 -5.62 -7.82 -13.80
CA THR A 93 -4.91 -6.68 -13.22
C THR A 93 -3.72 -7.14 -12.39
N ALA A 94 -2.84 -6.22 -12.00
CA ALA A 94 -1.82 -6.41 -10.97
C ALA A 94 -1.94 -5.30 -9.94
N ASP A 95 -2.75 -5.54 -8.91
CA ASP A 95 -3.16 -4.52 -7.96
C ASP A 95 -2.16 -4.38 -6.81
N TRP A 96 -1.47 -5.46 -6.46
CA TRP A 96 -0.52 -5.48 -5.34
C TRP A 96 0.70 -6.36 -5.61
N VAL A 97 1.78 -6.01 -4.92
CA VAL A 97 3.04 -6.77 -4.91
C VAL A 97 3.57 -6.86 -3.48
N SER A 98 4.04 -8.04 -3.10
CA SER A 98 4.76 -8.24 -1.84
C SER A 98 5.99 -9.13 -2.08
N ALA A 99 7.11 -8.78 -1.45
CA ALA A 99 8.36 -9.50 -1.65
C ALA A 99 9.14 -9.62 -0.35
N SER A 100 9.64 -10.81 -0.05
CA SER A 100 10.55 -11.05 1.07
C SER A 100 11.95 -11.46 0.64
N ALA A 101 12.14 -11.84 -0.61
CA ALA A 101 13.43 -12.22 -1.19
C ALA A 101 13.36 -12.14 -2.72
N ALA A 102 14.53 -12.13 -3.38
CA ALA A 102 14.63 -12.16 -4.84
C ALA A 102 13.96 -13.38 -5.50
N SER A 103 13.80 -14.46 -4.76
CA SER A 103 13.11 -15.69 -5.18
C SER A 103 11.72 -15.85 -4.53
N ASN A 104 11.19 -14.80 -3.92
CA ASN A 104 9.86 -14.85 -3.30
C ASN A 104 9.13 -13.51 -3.46
N VAL A 105 8.59 -13.29 -4.66
CA VAL A 105 7.79 -12.11 -5.00
C VAL A 105 6.39 -12.56 -5.38
N TRP A 106 5.40 -11.98 -4.76
CA TRP A 106 3.99 -12.26 -4.96
C TRP A 106 3.32 -11.09 -5.65
N VAL A 107 2.53 -11.39 -6.65
CA VAL A 107 1.72 -10.41 -7.40
C VAL A 107 0.31 -10.94 -7.50
N GLY A 108 -0.64 -10.09 -7.28
CA GLY A 108 -2.04 -10.45 -7.48
C GLY A 108 -2.90 -9.29 -7.91
N GLY A 109 -4.08 -9.64 -8.37
CA GLY A 109 -5.07 -8.73 -8.86
C GLY A 109 -6.34 -9.46 -9.29
N LEU A 110 -7.22 -8.77 -9.96
CA LEU A 110 -8.50 -9.30 -10.42
C LEU A 110 -8.43 -9.82 -11.85
N LYS A 111 -9.10 -10.91 -12.11
CA LYS A 111 -9.38 -11.34 -13.47
C LYS A 111 -10.55 -10.54 -14.03
N ASN A 112 -10.35 -9.96 -15.19
CA ASN A 112 -11.33 -9.08 -15.84
C ASN A 112 -12.44 -9.91 -16.53
N ASN A 113 -13.27 -10.55 -15.73
CA ASN A 113 -14.44 -11.30 -16.17
C ASN A 113 -15.70 -10.82 -15.42
N SER A 114 -16.87 -11.37 -15.73
CA SER A 114 -18.15 -10.97 -15.11
C SER A 114 -18.25 -11.30 -13.61
N THR A 115 -17.37 -12.17 -13.11
CA THR A 115 -17.22 -12.48 -11.69
C THR A 115 -15.82 -12.06 -11.27
N ALA A 116 -15.72 -11.11 -10.34
CA ALA A 116 -14.44 -10.68 -9.80
C ALA A 116 -13.70 -11.87 -9.19
N THR A 117 -12.72 -12.40 -9.91
CA THR A 117 -11.92 -13.55 -9.48
C THR A 117 -10.49 -13.09 -9.28
N THR A 118 -9.96 -13.28 -8.10
CA THR A 118 -8.56 -12.96 -7.83
C THR A 118 -7.62 -13.96 -8.49
N VAL A 119 -6.54 -13.46 -9.03
CA VAL A 119 -5.40 -14.24 -9.51
C VAL A 119 -4.16 -13.89 -8.70
N VAL A 120 -3.39 -14.91 -8.34
CA VAL A 120 -2.16 -14.76 -7.58
C VAL A 120 -1.04 -15.51 -8.27
N TYR A 121 0.09 -14.87 -8.42
CA TYR A 121 1.32 -15.44 -8.97
C TYR A 121 2.47 -15.22 -8.01
N ARG A 122 3.36 -16.21 -7.93
CA ARG A 122 4.59 -16.12 -7.16
C ARG A 122 5.79 -16.34 -8.06
N TRP A 123 6.72 -15.41 -8.07
CA TRP A 123 8.06 -15.57 -8.62
C TRP A 123 8.92 -16.36 -7.65
N ASN A 124 9.51 -17.47 -8.11
CA ASN A 124 10.33 -18.36 -7.29
C ASN A 124 11.85 -18.20 -7.55
N GLY A 125 12.24 -17.12 -8.21
CA GLY A 125 13.63 -16.88 -8.62
C GLY A 125 13.94 -17.28 -10.06
N ALA A 126 13.11 -18.16 -10.64
CA ALA A 126 13.32 -18.68 -12.01
C ALA A 126 12.09 -18.48 -12.90
N ARG A 127 10.89 -18.66 -12.35
CA ARG A 127 9.64 -18.59 -13.09
C ARG A 127 8.47 -18.15 -12.20
N TRP A 128 7.42 -17.68 -12.82
CA TRP A 128 6.14 -17.46 -12.18
C TRP A 128 5.40 -18.78 -11.94
N VAL A 129 4.85 -18.95 -10.78
CA VAL A 129 3.98 -20.05 -10.39
C VAL A 129 2.62 -19.46 -10.03
N LYS A 130 1.57 -19.91 -10.69
CA LYS A 130 0.20 -19.54 -10.30
C LYS A 130 -0.14 -20.20 -8.98
N ILE A 131 -0.56 -19.43 -8.01
CA ILE A 131 -0.97 -19.89 -6.68
C ILE A 131 -2.47 -20.09 -6.71
N PRO A 132 -2.99 -21.26 -6.33
CA PRO A 132 -4.42 -21.45 -6.14
C PRO A 132 -4.94 -20.46 -5.11
N VAL A 133 -5.99 -19.74 -5.43
CA VAL A 133 -6.63 -18.82 -4.50
C VAL A 133 -7.69 -19.60 -3.73
N PRO A 134 -7.92 -19.34 -2.43
CA PRO A 134 -9.05 -19.88 -1.69
C PRO A 134 -10.36 -19.56 -2.43
N ALA A 135 -11.45 -20.23 -2.08
CA ALA A 135 -12.78 -19.95 -2.64
C ALA A 135 -13.30 -18.59 -2.12
N VAL A 136 -12.55 -17.54 -2.40
CA VAL A 136 -12.88 -16.14 -2.14
C VAL A 136 -13.12 -15.46 -3.48
N THR A 137 -14.05 -14.57 -3.52
CA THR A 137 -14.32 -13.76 -4.71
C THR A 137 -13.33 -12.63 -4.87
N TYR A 138 -12.74 -12.15 -3.76
CA TYR A 138 -11.83 -11.02 -3.77
C TYR A 138 -10.77 -11.11 -2.68
N LEU A 139 -9.49 -11.23 -3.09
CA LEU A 139 -8.33 -11.14 -2.21
C LEU A 139 -7.74 -9.73 -2.35
N GLN A 140 -7.70 -8.97 -1.24
CA GLN A 140 -7.40 -7.54 -1.25
C GLN A 140 -5.92 -7.24 -1.04
N GLY A 141 -5.20 -8.11 -0.33
CA GLY A 141 -3.79 -7.92 -0.09
C GLY A 141 -3.09 -9.19 0.38
N VAL A 142 -1.78 -9.24 0.17
CA VAL A 142 -0.90 -10.32 0.63
C VAL A 142 0.36 -9.71 1.21
N ILE A 143 0.82 -10.23 2.35
CA ILE A 143 2.16 -9.99 2.87
C ILE A 143 2.99 -11.27 2.80
N ALA A 144 4.08 -11.25 2.03
CA ALA A 144 4.99 -12.37 1.85
C ALA A 144 6.12 -12.30 2.86
N LEU A 145 6.21 -13.26 3.77
CA LEU A 145 7.28 -13.35 4.78
C LEU A 145 8.36 -14.35 4.40
N ALA A 146 7.97 -15.45 3.78
CA ALA A 146 8.86 -16.49 3.27
C ALA A 146 8.16 -17.30 2.17
N PRO A 147 8.86 -18.15 1.40
CA PRO A 147 8.23 -18.98 0.36
C PRO A 147 7.10 -19.90 0.85
N ARG A 148 7.10 -20.22 2.14
CA ARG A 148 6.10 -21.07 2.80
C ARG A 148 5.35 -20.33 3.90
N ASN A 149 5.44 -19.02 3.92
CA ASN A 149 4.79 -18.18 4.92
C ASN A 149 4.35 -16.87 4.26
N ALA A 150 3.09 -16.76 3.93
CA ALA A 150 2.46 -15.54 3.47
C ALA A 150 1.06 -15.44 4.10
N TRP A 151 0.67 -14.22 4.42
CA TRP A 151 -0.66 -13.93 4.93
C TRP A 151 -1.43 -13.11 3.92
N ALA A 152 -2.73 -13.31 3.87
CA ALA A 152 -3.63 -12.61 2.98
C ALA A 152 -4.95 -12.32 3.69
N PHE A 153 -5.68 -11.34 3.19
CA PHE A 153 -7.05 -11.08 3.60
C PHE A 153 -7.94 -10.84 2.38
N GLY A 154 -9.24 -11.07 2.54
CA GLY A 154 -10.18 -10.91 1.46
C GLY A 154 -11.60 -11.26 1.87
N SER A 155 -12.52 -11.24 0.91
CA SER A 155 -13.92 -11.57 1.12
C SER A 155 -14.36 -12.79 0.32
N SER A 156 -15.25 -13.62 0.89
CA SER A 156 -15.82 -14.79 0.24
C SER A 156 -17.11 -14.50 -0.54
N GLY A 157 -17.40 -13.24 -0.85
CA GLY A 157 -18.51 -12.82 -1.72
C GLY A 157 -19.86 -12.64 -1.05
N THR A 158 -20.04 -13.07 0.18
CA THR A 158 -21.26 -12.94 0.97
C THR A 158 -21.00 -12.27 2.31
N GLU A 159 -20.33 -11.11 2.29
CA GLU A 159 -20.04 -10.30 3.48
C GLU A 159 -19.11 -10.95 4.53
N ALA A 160 -18.61 -12.16 4.28
CA ALA A 160 -17.65 -12.80 5.15
C ALA A 160 -16.22 -12.40 4.74
N TYR A 161 -15.51 -11.76 5.65
CA TYR A 161 -14.10 -11.43 5.51
C TYR A 161 -13.26 -12.45 6.24
N ASP A 162 -12.17 -12.89 5.60
CA ASP A 162 -11.29 -13.94 6.11
C ASP A 162 -9.83 -13.47 6.06
N ILE A 163 -9.04 -14.03 6.96
CA ILE A 163 -7.58 -13.99 6.91
C ILE A 163 -7.09 -15.39 6.55
N PHE A 164 -6.12 -15.45 5.65
CA PHE A 164 -5.58 -16.70 5.14
C PHE A 164 -4.09 -16.76 5.39
N HIS A 165 -3.59 -17.96 5.68
CA HIS A 165 -2.16 -18.24 5.78
C HIS A 165 -1.74 -19.27 4.73
N TRP A 166 -0.74 -18.93 3.92
CA TRP A 166 -0.07 -19.84 2.99
C TRP A 166 1.05 -20.59 3.69
N ASN A 167 0.96 -21.91 3.75
CA ASN A 167 1.96 -22.79 4.40
C ASN A 167 2.98 -23.38 3.41
N GLY A 168 2.99 -22.92 2.16
CA GLY A 168 3.85 -23.45 1.09
C GLY A 168 3.17 -24.42 0.15
N SER A 169 1.97 -24.92 0.48
CA SER A 169 1.21 -25.85 -0.34
C SER A 169 -0.26 -25.47 -0.50
N LYS A 170 -0.86 -24.93 0.55
CA LYS A 170 -2.27 -24.51 0.57
C LYS A 170 -2.49 -23.33 1.50
N TRP A 171 -3.59 -22.64 1.26
CA TRP A 171 -4.10 -21.63 2.17
C TRP A 171 -4.87 -22.30 3.31
N GLN A 172 -4.67 -21.80 4.50
CA GLN A 172 -5.40 -22.16 5.71
C GLN A 172 -6.22 -20.96 6.15
N HIS A 173 -7.47 -21.21 6.57
CA HIS A 173 -8.35 -20.14 7.06
C HIS A 173 -8.04 -19.82 8.51
N TYR A 174 -7.97 -18.54 8.81
CA TYR A 174 -7.88 -17.97 10.15
C TYR A 174 -8.91 -16.84 10.25
N LEU A 175 -9.55 -16.70 11.38
CA LEU A 175 -10.58 -15.69 11.63
C LEU A 175 -11.83 -15.82 10.73
N ALA A 176 -12.19 -17.03 10.30
CA ALA A 176 -13.47 -17.28 9.67
C ALA A 176 -14.61 -16.86 10.62
N ASN A 177 -15.51 -15.99 10.14
CA ASN A 177 -16.72 -15.53 10.87
C ASN A 177 -16.52 -14.54 12.03
N TYR A 178 -15.55 -13.63 11.97
CA TYR A 178 -15.59 -12.44 12.82
C TYR A 178 -16.68 -11.49 12.35
N ILE A 179 -17.84 -11.61 12.97
CA ILE A 179 -19.12 -11.01 12.57
C ILE A 179 -19.09 -9.47 12.57
N ASN A 180 -18.03 -8.84 13.06
CA ASN A 180 -18.00 -7.39 13.22
C ASN A 180 -16.64 -6.74 12.87
N PHE A 181 -15.78 -7.42 12.09
CA PHE A 181 -14.50 -6.85 11.66
C PHE A 181 -14.32 -6.96 10.15
N ILE A 182 -14.04 -5.85 9.51
CA ILE A 182 -13.79 -5.76 8.07
C ILE A 182 -12.34 -5.35 7.87
N PRO A 183 -11.44 -6.26 7.45
CA PRO A 183 -10.04 -5.96 7.22
C PRO A 183 -9.86 -5.04 6.02
N GLN A 184 -8.91 -4.12 6.13
CA GLN A 184 -8.57 -3.15 5.08
C GLN A 184 -7.12 -3.25 4.64
N ASP A 185 -6.20 -3.56 5.57
CA ASP A 185 -4.78 -3.67 5.27
C ASP A 185 -4.08 -4.70 6.14
N ILE A 186 -2.91 -5.18 5.67
CA ILE A 186 -2.07 -6.17 6.35
C ILE A 186 -0.60 -5.76 6.29
N SER A 187 0.07 -5.82 7.42
CA SER A 187 1.50 -5.54 7.55
C SER A 187 2.18 -6.48 8.51
N ALA A 188 3.49 -6.66 8.37
CA ALA A 188 4.25 -7.51 9.28
C ALA A 188 5.69 -7.03 9.42
N SER A 189 6.25 -7.13 10.61
CA SER A 189 7.68 -6.97 10.85
C SER A 189 8.40 -8.31 11.08
N GLY A 190 7.66 -9.41 11.08
CA GLY A 190 8.21 -10.76 11.23
C GLY A 190 7.10 -11.81 11.26
N PRO A 191 7.49 -13.10 11.27
CA PRO A 191 6.53 -14.22 11.22
C PRO A 191 5.60 -14.28 12.44
N ASP A 192 6.03 -13.74 13.57
CA ASP A 192 5.30 -13.73 14.84
C ASP A 192 4.72 -12.34 15.17
N ASN A 193 4.78 -11.42 14.21
CA ASN A 193 4.25 -10.09 14.35
C ASN A 193 3.60 -9.61 13.06
N VAL A 194 2.41 -10.16 12.80
CA VAL A 194 1.55 -9.77 11.66
C VAL A 194 0.35 -9.02 12.19
N TRP A 195 0.02 -7.93 11.55
CA TRP A 195 -1.08 -7.06 11.90
C TRP A 195 -2.07 -6.94 10.74
N VAL A 196 -3.33 -6.93 11.07
CA VAL A 196 -4.41 -6.58 10.15
C VAL A 196 -5.20 -5.45 10.77
N SER A 197 -5.25 -4.33 10.09
CA SER A 197 -6.12 -3.20 10.42
C SER A 197 -7.41 -3.28 9.63
N GLY A 198 -8.41 -2.60 10.13
CA GLY A 198 -9.72 -2.54 9.53
C GLY A 198 -10.68 -1.81 10.45
N PHE A 199 -11.94 -2.04 10.26
CA PHE A 199 -12.96 -1.44 11.10
C PHE A 199 -13.95 -2.45 11.64
N ALA A 200 -14.53 -2.08 12.77
CA ALA A 200 -15.65 -2.75 13.39
C ALA A 200 -16.83 -1.78 13.49
N TYR A 201 -18.01 -2.31 13.75
CA TYR A 201 -19.19 -1.49 14.02
C TYR A 201 -19.43 -1.34 15.52
N SER A 202 -19.59 -0.11 15.97
CA SER A 202 -20.06 0.25 17.31
C SER A 202 -21.41 0.96 17.17
N GLY A 203 -22.50 0.21 17.30
CA GLY A 203 -23.81 0.65 16.83
C GLY A 203 -23.82 0.87 15.31
N SER A 204 -24.17 2.06 14.86
CA SER A 204 -24.14 2.44 13.43
C SER A 204 -22.83 3.07 12.98
N LYS A 205 -21.84 3.24 13.87
CA LYS A 205 -20.58 3.92 13.57
C LYS A 205 -19.49 2.92 13.24
N GLN A 206 -18.68 3.21 12.23
CA GLN A 206 -17.45 2.52 11.96
C GLN A 206 -16.36 3.02 12.92
N VAL A 207 -15.63 2.09 13.52
CA VAL A 207 -14.52 2.40 14.43
C VAL A 207 -13.28 1.65 14.00
N VAL A 208 -12.13 2.30 14.10
CA VAL A 208 -10.83 1.67 13.81
C VAL A 208 -10.62 0.47 14.73
N ALA A 209 -10.21 -0.65 14.15
CA ALA A 209 -9.92 -1.88 14.88
C ALA A 209 -8.71 -2.59 14.25
N ALA A 210 -8.05 -3.42 15.02
CA ALA A 210 -6.94 -4.23 14.53
C ALA A 210 -6.87 -5.57 15.22
N TYR A 211 -6.27 -6.53 14.53
CA TYR A 211 -5.90 -7.84 15.05
C TYR A 211 -4.41 -8.07 14.85
N ARG A 212 -3.79 -8.78 15.79
CA ARG A 212 -2.38 -9.14 15.77
C ARG A 212 -2.19 -10.65 15.88
N TRP A 213 -1.38 -11.20 14.99
CA TRP A 213 -0.81 -12.55 15.10
C TRP A 213 0.48 -12.50 15.91
N ASN A 214 0.59 -13.34 16.92
CA ASN A 214 1.74 -13.41 17.83
C ASN A 214 2.61 -14.66 17.63
N GLY A 215 2.50 -15.32 16.48
CA GLY A 215 3.18 -16.57 16.18
C GLY A 215 2.33 -17.83 16.46
N ALA A 216 1.25 -17.70 17.24
CA ALA A 216 0.40 -18.82 17.64
C ALA A 216 -1.09 -18.59 17.38
N VAL A 217 -1.58 -17.40 17.70
CA VAL A 217 -3.01 -17.06 17.60
C VAL A 217 -3.19 -15.60 17.19
N TRP A 218 -4.28 -15.33 16.50
CA TRP A 218 -4.77 -13.99 16.27
C TRP A 218 -5.52 -13.49 17.51
N ARG A 219 -5.28 -12.24 17.89
CA ARG A 219 -5.98 -11.59 19.01
C ARG A 219 -6.41 -10.18 18.60
N PRO A 220 -7.59 -9.74 19.04
CA PRO A 220 -7.94 -8.31 18.92
C PRO A 220 -6.93 -7.48 19.72
N VAL A 221 -6.60 -6.32 19.17
CA VAL A 221 -5.68 -5.40 19.82
C VAL A 221 -6.45 -4.47 20.74
N SER A 222 -6.02 -4.38 22.00
CA SER A 222 -6.54 -3.37 22.92
C SER A 222 -5.95 -2.01 22.54
N MET A 223 -6.78 -1.13 21.97
CA MET A 223 -6.38 0.17 21.43
C MET A 223 -7.55 1.15 21.54
N PRO A 224 -7.32 2.47 21.41
CA PRO A 224 -8.40 3.40 21.13
C PRO A 224 -9.16 3.00 19.87
N HIS A 225 -10.47 3.14 19.89
CA HIS A 225 -11.35 2.84 18.76
C HIS A 225 -11.96 4.12 18.19
N PRO A 226 -11.18 5.00 17.54
CA PRO A 226 -11.71 6.23 16.99
C PRO A 226 -12.75 5.92 15.90
N VAL A 227 -13.74 6.77 15.82
CA VAL A 227 -14.71 6.76 14.73
C VAL A 227 -14.02 7.33 13.49
N PHE A 228 -14.30 6.74 12.33
CA PHE A 228 -13.88 7.29 11.05
C PHE A 228 -15.02 7.17 10.03
N ASP A 229 -15.00 7.96 8.98
CA ASP A 229 -16.11 8.08 8.04
C ASP A 229 -15.69 8.22 6.56
N ASP A 230 -14.38 8.15 6.25
CA ASP A 230 -13.90 8.28 4.87
C ASP A 230 -13.06 7.07 4.44
N ALA A 231 -11.73 7.10 4.60
CA ALA A 231 -10.85 6.04 4.13
C ALA A 231 -10.32 5.21 5.29
N GLY A 232 -10.51 3.92 5.17
CA GLY A 232 -10.34 2.94 6.21
C GLY A 232 -8.91 2.62 6.54
N PRO A 233 -8.64 2.12 7.76
CA PRO A 233 -7.32 2.21 8.36
C PRO A 233 -6.30 1.27 7.70
N ASP A 234 -5.14 1.83 7.36
CA ASP A 234 -3.97 1.10 6.91
C ASP A 234 -2.97 0.92 8.06
N VAL A 235 -2.23 -0.19 8.07
CA VAL A 235 -1.29 -0.53 9.14
C VAL A 235 0.14 -0.63 8.63
N THR A 236 1.09 -0.09 9.39
CA THR A 236 2.53 -0.28 9.17
C THR A 236 3.17 -0.85 10.43
N ALA A 237 3.53 -2.13 10.39
CA ALA A 237 4.24 -2.81 11.46
C ALA A 237 5.76 -2.74 11.22
N VAL A 238 6.44 -1.81 11.90
CA VAL A 238 7.90 -1.63 11.80
C VAL A 238 8.63 -2.61 12.69
N SER A 239 8.11 -2.82 13.91
CA SER A 239 8.59 -3.79 14.88
C SER A 239 7.45 -4.18 15.84
N PRO A 240 7.63 -5.18 16.74
CA PRO A 240 6.61 -5.48 17.75
C PRO A 240 6.26 -4.33 18.70
N SER A 241 7.14 -3.37 18.86
CA SER A 241 6.99 -2.16 19.69
C SER A 241 6.88 -0.87 18.87
N ASN A 242 6.64 -0.95 17.56
CA ASN A 242 6.53 0.22 16.70
C ASN A 242 5.56 -0.09 15.57
N VAL A 243 4.30 0.29 15.77
CA VAL A 243 3.23 0.03 14.81
C VAL A 243 2.39 1.28 14.64
N TRP A 244 2.06 1.57 13.41
CA TRP A 244 1.25 2.71 13.02
C TRP A 244 -0.05 2.23 12.41
N ILE A 245 -1.15 2.92 12.71
CA ILE A 245 -2.44 2.74 12.05
C ILE A 245 -2.94 4.12 11.65
N GLY A 246 -3.11 4.35 10.37
CA GLY A 246 -3.55 5.63 9.83
C GLY A 246 -4.93 5.56 9.21
N TRP A 247 -5.72 6.64 9.29
CA TRP A 247 -7.04 6.76 8.66
C TRP A 247 -7.38 8.22 8.37
N TYR A 248 -8.35 8.40 7.49
CA TYR A 248 -8.98 9.69 7.25
C TYR A 248 -10.34 9.77 7.93
N ASP A 249 -10.68 10.94 8.43
CA ASP A 249 -12.06 11.41 8.47
C ASP A 249 -12.29 12.46 7.37
N THR A 250 -13.50 12.97 7.24
CA THR A 250 -13.88 13.90 6.15
C THR A 250 -13.03 15.17 6.05
N THR A 251 -12.27 15.51 7.07
CA THR A 251 -11.56 16.80 7.19
C THR A 251 -10.11 16.67 7.60
N THR A 252 -9.70 15.54 8.15
CA THR A 252 -8.44 15.44 8.88
C THR A 252 -7.79 14.08 8.70
N SER A 253 -6.47 14.08 8.69
CA SER A 253 -5.62 12.90 8.70
C SER A 253 -5.26 12.53 10.13
N HIS A 254 -5.36 11.26 10.47
CA HIS A 254 -5.12 10.74 11.80
C HIS A 254 -4.19 9.54 11.80
N ALA A 255 -3.49 9.32 12.89
CA ALA A 255 -2.75 8.10 13.13
C ALA A 255 -2.76 7.70 14.61
N LEU A 256 -2.70 6.39 14.84
CA LEU A 256 -2.33 5.79 16.13
C LEU A 256 -0.93 5.22 16.01
N HIS A 257 -0.10 5.49 17.00
CA HIS A 257 1.24 4.95 17.12
C HIS A 257 1.37 4.10 18.39
N TRP A 258 1.74 2.83 18.24
CA TRP A 258 2.12 1.93 19.31
C TRP A 258 3.62 2.00 19.57
N ASP A 259 4.04 2.40 20.76
CA ASP A 259 5.44 2.52 21.16
C ASP A 259 5.99 1.27 21.89
N GLY A 260 5.20 0.20 21.97
CA GLY A 260 5.50 -1.00 22.73
C GLY A 260 4.82 -1.06 24.10
N HIS A 261 4.32 0.07 24.58
CA HIS A 261 3.68 0.20 25.91
C HIS A 261 2.33 0.91 25.84
N HIS A 262 2.23 1.97 25.03
CA HIS A 262 1.06 2.81 24.95
C HIS A 262 0.71 3.16 23.49
N TRP A 263 -0.55 3.44 23.26
CA TRP A 263 -1.03 4.04 22.02
C TRP A 263 -1.04 5.56 22.13
N HIS A 264 -0.43 6.22 21.15
CA HIS A 264 -0.44 7.67 21.00
C HIS A 264 -1.31 8.03 19.80
N THR A 265 -2.23 8.97 20.01
CA THR A 265 -3.07 9.50 18.93
C THR A 265 -2.41 10.74 18.36
N LEU A 266 -2.29 10.80 17.04
CA LEU A 266 -1.76 11.94 16.30
C LEU A 266 -2.82 12.46 15.34
N THR A 267 -2.88 13.79 15.25
CA THR A 267 -3.56 14.48 14.15
C THR A 267 -2.49 15.00 13.21
N ALA A 268 -2.54 14.55 11.97
CA ALA A 268 -1.58 14.95 10.96
C ALA A 268 -2.09 16.17 10.18
N PRO A 269 -1.18 16.95 9.56
CA PRO A 269 -1.58 18.01 8.64
C PRO A 269 -2.42 17.46 7.48
N TYR A 270 -3.28 18.28 6.91
CA TYR A 270 -4.18 17.88 5.81
C TYR A 270 -3.47 17.36 4.56
N TYR A 271 -2.19 17.71 4.38
CA TYR A 271 -1.37 17.22 3.26
C TYR A 271 -0.65 15.88 3.57
N ALA A 272 -0.74 15.38 4.79
CA ALA A 272 -0.15 14.10 5.16
C ALA A 272 -1.13 12.96 4.81
N ASP A 273 -0.62 11.96 4.09
CA ASP A 273 -1.41 10.75 3.79
C ASP A 273 -1.16 9.70 4.87
N PRO A 274 -2.11 9.45 5.78
CA PRO A 274 -1.95 8.51 6.87
C PRO A 274 -2.10 7.05 6.44
N LEU A 275 -2.53 6.76 5.21
CA LEU A 275 -2.67 5.39 4.71
C LEU A 275 -1.34 4.78 4.27
N HIS A 276 -0.29 5.62 4.11
CA HIS A 276 1.03 5.17 3.68
C HIS A 276 2.11 5.71 4.61
N ILE A 277 2.19 5.14 5.83
CA ILE A 277 3.19 5.54 6.82
C ILE A 277 4.43 4.67 6.65
N VAL A 278 5.58 5.28 6.31
CA VAL A 278 6.81 4.56 5.99
C VAL A 278 7.99 5.11 6.82
N PRO A 279 8.71 4.27 7.59
CA PRO A 279 9.87 4.75 8.36
C PRO A 279 10.98 5.27 7.44
N ASP A 280 11.56 6.44 7.77
CA ASP A 280 12.62 7.07 6.97
C ASP A 280 14.00 6.44 7.17
N GLY A 281 14.17 5.63 8.21
CA GLY A 281 15.44 5.01 8.59
C GLY A 281 16.38 5.92 9.37
N LYS A 282 15.95 7.11 9.74
CA LYS A 282 16.64 8.08 10.59
C LYS A 282 15.87 8.38 11.88
N GLY A 283 14.76 7.68 12.12
CA GLY A 283 13.89 7.86 13.29
C GLY A 283 12.65 8.69 13.02
N GLY A 284 12.43 9.11 11.78
CA GLY A 284 11.23 9.77 11.31
C GLY A 284 10.35 8.85 10.44
N TYR A 285 9.24 9.40 9.98
CA TYR A 285 8.22 8.70 9.19
C TYR A 285 7.70 9.57 8.07
N TRP A 286 7.61 9.00 6.88
CA TRP A 286 6.85 9.56 5.79
C TRP A 286 5.37 9.23 5.96
N PHE A 287 4.52 10.22 5.72
CA PHE A 287 3.08 10.09 5.61
C PHE A 287 2.69 10.39 4.15
N GLY A 288 2.55 9.34 3.37
CA GLY A 288 2.49 9.45 1.93
C GLY A 288 3.75 10.06 1.33
N ALA A 289 3.60 10.78 0.22
CA ALA A 289 4.73 11.42 -0.48
C ALA A 289 4.95 12.89 -0.07
N GLN A 290 4.12 13.45 0.81
CA GLN A 290 4.01 14.90 1.02
C GLN A 290 4.37 15.36 2.42
N ALA A 291 4.52 14.47 3.39
CA ALA A 291 4.83 14.86 4.77
C ALA A 291 5.82 13.93 5.43
N ILE A 292 6.73 14.51 6.21
CA ILE A 292 7.66 13.78 7.08
C ILE A 292 7.40 14.21 8.52
N LEU A 293 7.27 13.23 9.41
CA LEU A 293 7.24 13.43 10.85
C LEU A 293 8.59 13.04 11.45
N THR A 294 9.28 13.98 12.12
CA THR A 294 10.50 13.72 12.89
C THR A 294 10.30 14.21 14.32
N GLY A 295 10.28 13.27 15.27
CA GLY A 295 9.87 13.58 16.65
C GLY A 295 8.44 14.10 16.68
N SER A 296 8.23 15.37 16.97
CA SER A 296 6.93 16.06 16.94
C SER A 296 6.81 17.10 15.81
N THR A 297 7.80 17.17 14.92
CA THR A 297 7.86 18.19 13.87
C THR A 297 7.44 17.62 12.53
N TRP A 298 6.50 18.30 11.89
CA TRP A 298 6.06 18.01 10.53
C TRP A 298 6.82 18.85 9.52
N THR A 299 7.33 18.21 8.47
CA THR A 299 7.94 18.85 7.31
C THR A 299 7.11 18.51 6.08
N ALA A 300 6.70 19.53 5.33
CA ALA A 300 6.00 19.37 4.07
C ALA A 300 6.99 19.11 2.94
N GLU A 301 6.67 18.13 2.09
CA GLU A 301 7.44 17.81 0.89
C GLU A 301 6.61 18.08 -0.36
N GLN A 302 7.27 18.58 -1.41
CA GLN A 302 6.62 18.83 -2.68
C GLN A 302 6.74 17.61 -3.58
N VAL A 303 5.60 17.01 -3.93
CA VAL A 303 5.54 16.08 -5.06
C VAL A 303 5.66 16.84 -6.36
N PRO A 304 6.28 16.24 -7.41
CA PRO A 304 6.33 16.85 -8.71
C PRO A 304 4.93 17.21 -9.21
N ALA A 305 4.80 18.38 -9.83
CA ALA A 305 3.54 18.75 -10.44
C ALA A 305 3.26 17.85 -11.65
N PHE A 306 2.21 17.06 -11.56
CA PHE A 306 1.69 16.25 -12.67
C PHE A 306 0.17 16.10 -12.54
N THR A 307 -0.49 15.88 -13.66
CA THR A 307 -1.89 15.47 -13.69
C THR A 307 -1.94 13.96 -13.67
N GLY A 308 -2.81 13.38 -12.84
CA GLY A 308 -2.92 11.94 -12.62
C GLY A 308 -3.00 11.58 -11.16
N GLY A 309 -2.80 10.33 -10.82
CA GLY A 309 -2.82 9.82 -9.45
C GLY A 309 -1.46 9.26 -9.02
N PHE A 310 -1.18 9.30 -7.76
CA PHE A 310 -0.07 8.56 -7.16
C PHE A 310 -0.59 7.49 -6.19
N GLY A 311 0.20 6.46 -6.01
CA GLY A 311 -0.05 5.36 -5.11
C GLY A 311 0.91 5.37 -3.93
N ASP A 312 1.41 4.19 -3.58
CA ASP A 312 2.22 3.96 -2.40
C ASP A 312 3.60 4.62 -2.46
N VAL A 313 4.09 5.04 -1.30
CA VAL A 313 5.50 5.33 -1.07
C VAL A 313 6.19 4.09 -0.53
N THR A 314 7.31 3.71 -1.12
CA THR A 314 8.09 2.54 -0.72
C THR A 314 9.52 2.95 -0.38
N ARG A 315 9.98 2.64 0.84
CA ARG A 315 11.38 2.82 1.20
C ARG A 315 12.26 1.75 0.55
N ILE A 316 13.43 2.15 0.05
CA ILE A 316 14.45 1.23 -0.41
C ILE A 316 15.27 0.75 0.80
N PRO A 317 15.24 -0.55 1.15
CA PRO A 317 15.94 -1.07 2.33
C PRO A 317 17.43 -0.78 2.32
N GLY A 318 17.99 -0.43 3.49
CA GLY A 318 19.40 -0.09 3.66
C GLY A 318 19.79 1.28 3.13
N THR A 319 18.82 2.12 2.76
CA THR A 319 19.03 3.47 2.26
C THR A 319 18.07 4.47 2.94
N THR A 320 18.25 5.74 2.63
CA THR A 320 17.30 6.82 2.93
C THR A 320 16.55 7.27 1.66
N SER A 321 16.41 6.38 0.69
CA SER A 321 15.73 6.65 -0.57
C SER A 321 14.34 6.03 -0.57
N PHE A 322 13.44 6.71 -1.27
CA PHE A 322 12.03 6.33 -1.41
C PHE A 322 11.62 6.30 -2.87
N LEU A 323 10.64 5.50 -3.17
CA LEU A 323 9.97 5.44 -4.46
C LEU A 323 8.51 5.84 -4.28
N LEU A 324 8.01 6.60 -5.24
CA LEU A 324 6.60 6.92 -5.39
C LEU A 324 6.13 6.38 -6.74
N ASN A 325 5.18 5.49 -6.73
CA ASN A 325 4.55 5.02 -7.96
C ASN A 325 3.37 5.91 -8.33
N ALA A 326 3.22 6.16 -9.61
CA ALA A 326 2.21 7.08 -10.13
C ALA A 326 1.70 6.67 -11.52
N GLY A 327 0.53 7.21 -11.85
CA GLY A 327 0.07 7.33 -13.22
C GLY A 327 0.10 8.80 -13.60
N VAL A 328 0.92 9.18 -14.59
CA VAL A 328 1.13 10.57 -14.99
C VAL A 328 0.57 10.82 -16.38
N GLU A 329 -0.25 11.85 -16.53
CA GLU A 329 -0.73 12.29 -17.85
C GLU A 329 0.40 12.82 -18.72
N ALA A 330 0.45 12.39 -19.95
CA ALA A 330 1.50 12.79 -20.88
C ALA A 330 1.08 14.04 -21.68
N GLY A 331 1.76 15.17 -21.44
CA GLY A 331 1.85 16.30 -22.36
C GLY A 331 0.54 16.82 -22.96
N GLY A 332 -0.51 17.04 -22.16
CA GLY A 332 -1.82 17.52 -22.65
C GLY A 332 -2.74 16.43 -23.23
N SER A 333 -2.36 15.18 -23.09
CA SER A 333 -3.19 14.01 -23.41
C SER A 333 -3.83 13.48 -22.12
N SER A 334 -5.08 13.05 -22.18
CA SER A 334 -5.74 12.31 -21.09
C SER A 334 -5.18 10.88 -20.89
N THR A 335 -4.11 10.52 -21.60
CA THR A 335 -3.47 9.22 -21.49
C THR A 335 -2.49 9.22 -20.32
N VAL A 336 -2.82 8.43 -19.30
CA VAL A 336 -1.97 8.22 -18.11
C VAL A 336 -0.89 7.20 -18.42
N LYS A 337 0.35 7.48 -18.02
CA LYS A 337 1.52 6.58 -18.19
C LYS A 337 2.08 6.13 -16.85
N PRO A 338 2.40 4.82 -16.70
CA PRO A 338 3.05 4.31 -15.49
C PRO A 338 4.40 5.00 -15.24
N THR A 339 4.53 5.62 -14.08
CA THR A 339 5.70 6.44 -13.71
C THR A 339 6.19 6.10 -12.31
N ILE A 340 7.50 6.14 -12.11
CA ILE A 340 8.15 6.01 -10.81
C ILE A 340 9.01 7.25 -10.57
N PHE A 341 8.79 7.87 -9.45
CA PHE A 341 9.65 8.92 -8.89
C PHE A 341 10.51 8.36 -7.76
N ARG A 342 11.63 8.99 -7.52
CA ARG A 342 12.53 8.71 -6.41
C ARG A 342 12.81 9.97 -5.61
N PHE A 343 12.97 9.81 -4.32
CA PHE A 343 13.42 10.82 -3.39
C PHE A 343 14.61 10.28 -2.60
N ASP A 344 15.65 11.08 -2.43
CA ASP A 344 16.84 10.78 -1.64
C ASP A 344 16.96 11.83 -0.51
N LEU A 345 16.90 11.35 0.78
CA LEU A 345 17.09 12.18 2.00
C LEU A 345 18.56 12.49 2.25
#